data_e7b41f6711e392cd814a138483852294
#
_entry.id   e7b41f6711e392cd814a138483852294
#
_cell.length_a   1.000
_cell.length_b   1.000
_cell.length_c   1.000
_cell.angle_alpha   90.00
_cell.angle_beta   90.00
_cell.angle_gamma   90.00
#
_symmetry.space_group_name_H-M   'P 1'
#
loop_
_entity.id
_entity.type
_entity.pdbx_description
1 polymer ?
#
loop_
_entity_poly.entity_id
_entity_poly.type
_entity_poly.pdbx_seq_one_letter_code
_entity_poly.pdbx_strand_id
1 'polypeptide(L)'
;MAAAHYENFPVASLLLPSESRNHIAALYAFARTADDFADEDKYEGRRFQEINRWEKGLLAASKNQKAPLMLLAFANTLKTFRIPLLLPLNLLKAYRMDLTQKRYKTWKDVFYYCKHSANPVGRMVLYIAGIREEKLHRYSDSI
;
A
#
# COMPACT_ATOMS: atom_id res chain seq x y z
N MET A 1 -0.24 6.08 25.41
CA MET A 1 -1.43 6.55 24.67
C MET A 1 -1.09 6.55 23.19
N ALA A 2 -1.47 5.51 22.46
CA ALA A 2 -1.35 5.50 21.02
C ALA A 2 -2.41 6.47 20.47
N ALA A 3 -1.98 7.62 19.97
CA ALA A 3 -2.85 8.52 19.24
C ALA A 3 -3.42 7.76 18.05
N ALA A 4 -4.72 7.62 18.00
CA ALA A 4 -5.42 7.04 16.88
C ALA A 4 -5.21 7.97 15.68
N HIS A 5 -4.25 7.64 14.83
CA HIS A 5 -4.17 8.20 13.48
C HIS A 5 -5.31 7.60 12.63
N TYR A 6 -6.52 8.00 12.96
CA TYR A 6 -7.72 7.77 12.16
C TYR A 6 -7.80 8.87 11.10
N GLU A 7 -6.78 8.95 10.26
CA GLU A 7 -6.73 10.00 9.27
C GLU A 7 -7.35 9.57 7.95
N ASN A 8 -8.44 10.24 7.58
CA ASN A 8 -9.04 10.37 6.24
C ASN A 8 -9.49 9.09 5.49
N PHE A 9 -8.99 7.91 5.82
CA PHE A 9 -9.33 6.69 5.11
C PHE A 9 -10.78 6.21 5.37
N PRO A 10 -11.35 6.31 6.58
CA PRO A 10 -12.76 5.99 6.82
C PRO A 10 -13.71 6.91 6.04
N VAL A 11 -13.34 8.19 5.86
CA VAL A 11 -14.18 9.16 5.12
C VAL A 11 -14.21 8.80 3.64
N ALA A 12 -13.07 8.48 3.04
CA ALA A 12 -12.99 8.03 1.66
C ALA A 12 -13.80 6.73 1.44
N SER A 13 -13.78 5.80 2.40
CA SER A 13 -14.54 4.56 2.29
C SER A 13 -16.06 4.76 2.34
N LEU A 14 -16.54 5.81 3.00
CA LEU A 14 -17.97 6.15 3.05
C LEU A 14 -18.51 6.71 1.73
N LEU A 15 -17.63 7.32 0.92
CA LEU A 15 -17.97 7.85 -0.40
C LEU A 15 -18.01 6.78 -1.49
N LEU A 16 -17.47 5.59 -1.21
CA LEU A 16 -17.45 4.48 -2.15
C LEU A 16 -18.67 3.55 -1.97
N PRO A 17 -19.09 2.85 -3.05
CA PRO A 17 -20.11 1.82 -2.96
C PRO A 17 -19.80 0.80 -1.85
N SER A 18 -20.85 0.31 -1.18
CA SER A 18 -20.71 -0.64 -0.07
C SER A 18 -19.88 -1.88 -0.43
N GLU A 19 -19.99 -2.35 -1.68
CA GLU A 19 -19.24 -3.47 -2.23
C GLU A 19 -17.73 -3.25 -2.25
N SER A 20 -17.30 -1.99 -2.45
CA SER A 20 -15.89 -1.62 -2.50
C SER A 20 -15.25 -1.46 -1.11
N ARG A 21 -16.04 -1.33 -0.06
CA ARG A 21 -15.52 -1.04 1.31
C ARG A 21 -14.60 -2.13 1.84
N ASN A 22 -14.95 -3.40 1.61
CA ASN A 22 -14.11 -4.53 2.05
C ASN A 22 -12.76 -4.54 1.30
N HIS A 23 -12.76 -4.15 0.04
CA HIS A 23 -11.55 -4.08 -0.77
C HIS A 23 -10.65 -2.92 -0.36
N ILE A 24 -11.24 -1.78 -0.03
CA ILE A 24 -10.50 -0.64 0.56
C ILE A 24 -9.94 -1.02 1.94
N ALA A 25 -10.70 -1.73 2.76
CA ALA A 25 -10.22 -2.23 4.05
C ALA A 25 -9.04 -3.20 3.90
N ALA A 26 -9.06 -4.08 2.89
CA ALA A 26 -7.95 -4.99 2.59
C ALA A 26 -6.69 -4.23 2.13
N LEU A 27 -6.85 -3.21 1.28
CA LEU A 27 -5.74 -2.32 0.88
C LEU A 27 -5.15 -1.59 2.10
N TYR A 28 -6.02 -1.01 2.93
CA TYR A 28 -5.57 -0.31 4.13
C TYR A 28 -4.84 -1.24 5.10
N ALA A 29 -5.39 -2.42 5.37
CA ALA A 29 -4.77 -3.41 6.24
C ALA A 29 -3.39 -3.85 5.73
N PHE A 30 -3.25 -4.04 4.41
CA PHE A 30 -1.97 -4.35 3.77
C PHE A 30 -0.95 -3.24 3.99
N ALA A 31 -1.32 -1.99 3.67
CA ALA A 31 -0.44 -0.83 3.77
C ALA A 31 -0.06 -0.55 5.24
N ARG A 32 -1.03 -0.55 6.16
CA ARG A 32 -0.80 -0.29 7.57
C ARG A 32 0.10 -1.32 8.22
N THR A 33 -0.07 -2.60 7.89
CA THR A 33 0.80 -3.66 8.44
C THR A 33 2.25 -3.47 7.98
N ALA A 34 2.46 -3.08 6.73
CA ALA A 34 3.81 -2.82 6.22
C ALA A 34 4.43 -1.55 6.84
N ASP A 35 3.62 -0.52 7.08
CA ASP A 35 4.00 0.69 7.78
C ASP A 35 4.43 0.39 9.23
N ASP A 36 3.64 -0.41 9.95
CA ASP A 36 3.97 -0.85 11.31
C ASP A 36 5.30 -1.60 11.37
N PHE A 37 5.64 -2.42 10.35
CA PHE A 37 6.96 -3.07 10.28
C PHE A 37 8.11 -2.09 10.14
N ALA A 38 7.88 -0.96 9.46
CA ALA A 38 8.89 0.08 9.29
C ALA A 38 9.04 0.96 10.55
N ASP A 39 7.94 1.26 11.25
CA ASP A 39 7.89 2.32 12.25
C ASP A 39 7.87 1.83 13.69
N GLU A 40 7.25 0.68 14.00
CA GLU A 40 7.10 0.26 15.37
C GLU A 40 8.39 -0.31 16.00
N ASP A 41 8.67 0.07 17.23
CA ASP A 41 9.87 -0.32 17.98
C ASP A 41 9.99 -1.84 18.17
N LYS A 42 8.86 -2.55 18.28
CA LYS A 42 8.85 -4.02 18.44
C LYS A 42 9.50 -4.77 17.26
N TYR A 43 9.68 -4.11 16.12
CA TYR A 43 10.32 -4.68 14.92
C TYR A 43 11.76 -4.20 14.73
N GLU A 44 12.32 -3.43 15.66
CA GLU A 44 13.70 -2.98 15.57
C GLU A 44 14.66 -4.16 15.40
N GLY A 45 15.65 -3.99 14.53
CA GLY A 45 16.61 -5.04 14.17
C GLY A 45 16.12 -6.10 13.18
N ARG A 46 14.79 -6.16 12.89
CA ARG A 46 14.21 -7.13 11.93
C ARG A 46 13.24 -6.51 10.94
N ARG A 47 13.16 -5.19 10.87
CA ARG A 47 12.22 -4.43 9.99
C ARG A 47 12.31 -4.87 8.54
N PHE A 48 13.51 -4.95 7.97
CA PHE A 48 13.72 -5.46 6.60
C PHE A 48 13.22 -6.89 6.42
N GLN A 49 13.44 -7.76 7.40
CA GLN A 49 13.02 -9.16 7.34
C GLN A 49 11.49 -9.27 7.31
N GLU A 50 10.80 -8.47 8.14
CA GLU A 50 9.33 -8.47 8.19
C GLU A 50 8.72 -7.93 6.87
N ILE A 51 9.25 -6.83 6.32
CA ILE A 51 8.80 -6.32 5.02
C ILE A 51 9.05 -7.35 3.91
N ASN A 52 10.20 -8.01 3.91
CA ASN A 52 10.51 -9.06 2.92
C ASN A 52 9.60 -10.29 3.08
N ARG A 53 9.27 -10.67 4.32
CA ARG A 53 8.30 -11.75 4.59
C ARG A 53 6.92 -11.38 4.06
N TRP A 54 6.50 -10.13 4.27
CA TRP A 54 5.22 -9.60 3.81
C TRP A 54 5.11 -9.61 2.29
N GLU A 55 6.17 -9.20 1.60
CA GLU A 55 6.28 -9.28 0.14
C GLU A 55 6.19 -10.72 -0.37
N LYS A 56 6.96 -11.64 0.22
CA LYS A 56 6.88 -13.07 -0.15
C LYS A 56 5.48 -13.64 0.04
N GLY A 57 4.82 -13.26 1.14
CA GLY A 57 3.44 -13.65 1.42
C GLY A 57 2.47 -13.09 0.36
N LEU A 58 2.62 -11.84 -0.07
CA LEU A 58 1.81 -11.26 -1.14
C LEU A 58 2.02 -11.99 -2.47
N LEU A 59 3.26 -12.29 -2.83
CA LEU A 59 3.59 -13.03 -4.05
C LEU A 59 3.01 -14.44 -4.03
N ALA A 60 3.04 -15.13 -2.87
CA ALA A 60 2.42 -16.42 -2.69
C ALA A 60 0.89 -16.33 -2.84
N ALA A 61 0.25 -15.37 -2.17
CA ALA A 61 -1.19 -15.13 -2.25
C ALA A 61 -1.64 -14.83 -3.70
N SER A 62 -0.87 -14.05 -4.45
CA SER A 62 -1.16 -13.71 -5.84
C SER A 62 -1.14 -14.94 -6.78
N LYS A 63 -0.42 -16.00 -6.38
CA LYS A 63 -0.35 -17.30 -7.07
C LYS A 63 -1.32 -18.33 -6.49
N ASN A 64 -2.27 -17.92 -5.65
CA ASN A 64 -3.19 -18.81 -4.93
C ASN A 64 -2.48 -19.85 -4.03
N GLN A 65 -1.30 -19.52 -3.55
CA GLN A 65 -0.55 -20.35 -2.60
C GLN A 65 -0.91 -19.96 -1.16
N LYS A 66 -0.55 -20.82 -0.20
CA LYS A 66 -0.79 -20.57 1.24
C LYS A 66 -0.10 -19.29 1.70
N ALA A 67 -0.87 -18.38 2.28
CA ALA A 67 -0.43 -17.09 2.81
C ALA A 67 -1.34 -16.65 3.98
N PRO A 68 -0.94 -15.66 4.78
CA PRO A 68 -1.83 -15.04 5.78
C PRO A 68 -3.15 -14.57 5.18
N LEU A 69 -4.25 -14.71 5.92
CA LEU A 69 -5.60 -14.40 5.46
C LEU A 69 -5.71 -12.96 4.92
N MET A 70 -5.08 -12.00 5.58
CA MET A 70 -5.04 -10.60 5.16
C MET A 70 -4.42 -10.43 3.76
N LEU A 71 -3.34 -11.15 3.47
CA LEU A 71 -2.69 -11.13 2.16
C LEU A 71 -3.52 -11.84 1.09
N LEU A 72 -4.24 -12.92 1.46
CA LEU A 72 -5.19 -13.58 0.55
C LEU A 72 -6.35 -12.64 0.19
N ALA A 73 -6.90 -11.93 1.17
CA ALA A 73 -7.96 -10.93 0.94
C ALA A 73 -7.48 -9.79 0.04
N PHE A 74 -6.26 -9.29 0.27
CA PHE A 74 -5.68 -8.24 -0.56
C PHE A 74 -5.33 -8.73 -1.97
N ALA A 75 -4.79 -9.94 -2.12
CA ALA A 75 -4.54 -10.55 -3.43
C ALA A 75 -5.85 -10.74 -4.23
N ASN A 76 -6.96 -11.12 -3.55
CA ASN A 76 -8.28 -11.14 -4.17
C ASN A 76 -8.71 -9.75 -4.66
N THR A 77 -8.46 -8.69 -3.89
CA THR A 77 -8.71 -7.31 -4.32
C THR A 77 -7.92 -6.96 -5.57
N LEU A 78 -6.62 -7.26 -5.60
CA LEU A 78 -5.78 -7.01 -6.77
C LEU A 78 -6.34 -7.71 -8.02
N LYS A 79 -6.76 -8.96 -7.89
CA LYS A 79 -7.33 -9.75 -8.97
C LYS A 79 -8.68 -9.19 -9.44
N THR A 80 -9.59 -8.91 -8.50
CA THR A 80 -10.96 -8.43 -8.79
C THR A 80 -10.94 -7.14 -9.59
N PHE A 81 -10.09 -6.20 -9.22
CA PHE A 81 -10.00 -4.89 -9.88
C PHE A 81 -8.88 -4.81 -10.93
N ARG A 82 -8.19 -5.92 -11.20
CA ARG A 82 -7.05 -5.98 -12.14
C ARG A 82 -5.97 -4.95 -11.81
N ILE A 83 -5.69 -4.79 -10.53
CA ILE A 83 -4.65 -3.88 -10.03
C ILE A 83 -3.28 -4.48 -10.34
N PRO A 84 -2.38 -3.74 -11.01
CA PRO A 84 -1.02 -4.22 -11.26
C PRO A 84 -0.28 -4.53 -9.96
N LEU A 85 0.30 -5.72 -9.84
CA LEU A 85 1.08 -6.16 -8.67
C LEU A 85 2.28 -5.24 -8.40
N LEU A 86 2.76 -4.54 -9.42
CA LEU A 86 3.83 -3.55 -9.28
C LEU A 86 3.48 -2.43 -8.27
N LEU A 87 2.20 -2.05 -8.16
CA LEU A 87 1.80 -0.97 -7.26
C LEU A 87 2.05 -1.30 -5.78
N PRO A 88 1.56 -2.42 -5.22
CA PRO A 88 1.89 -2.78 -3.84
C PRO A 88 3.38 -3.12 -3.64
N LEU A 89 4.08 -3.65 -4.64
CA LEU A 89 5.53 -3.87 -4.56
C LEU A 89 6.31 -2.55 -4.48
N ASN A 90 5.89 -1.53 -5.21
CA ASN A 90 6.47 -0.18 -5.09
C ASN A 90 6.25 0.41 -3.70
N LEU A 91 5.07 0.21 -3.11
CA LEU A 91 4.80 0.67 -1.75
C LEU A 91 5.74 -0.01 -0.74
N LEU A 92 5.94 -1.32 -0.83
CA LEU A 92 6.89 -2.03 0.02
C LEU A 92 8.33 -1.56 -0.19
N LYS A 93 8.69 -1.18 -1.41
CA LYS A 93 9.98 -0.57 -1.71
C LYS A 93 10.14 0.78 -1.01
N ALA A 94 9.11 1.62 -0.98
CA ALA A 94 9.13 2.89 -0.25
C ALA A 94 9.37 2.68 1.24
N TYR A 95 8.69 1.74 1.87
CA TYR A 95 8.94 1.41 3.28
C TYR A 95 10.37 0.95 3.55
N ARG A 96 10.99 0.19 2.63
CA ARG A 96 12.44 -0.14 2.75
C ARG A 96 13.32 1.10 2.61
N MET A 97 12.94 2.05 1.75
CA MET A 97 13.68 3.32 1.61
C MET A 97 13.61 4.12 2.91
N ASP A 98 12.47 4.15 3.60
CA ASP A 98 12.30 4.84 4.89
C ASP A 98 13.25 4.31 5.98
N LEU A 99 13.62 3.03 5.91
CA LEU A 99 14.55 2.43 6.87
C LEU A 99 16.01 2.91 6.70
N THR A 100 16.38 3.36 5.51
CA THR A 100 17.76 3.73 5.17
C THR A 100 17.95 5.19 4.85
N GLN A 101 16.92 5.87 4.34
CA GLN A 101 17.02 7.23 3.82
C GLN A 101 16.17 8.19 4.65
N LYS A 102 16.81 8.91 5.57
CA LYS A 102 16.15 9.86 6.47
C LYS A 102 15.99 11.27 5.88
N ARG A 103 16.70 11.61 4.81
CA ARG A 103 16.66 12.93 4.16
C ARG A 103 16.82 12.82 2.66
N TYR A 104 16.09 13.65 1.94
CA TYR A 104 16.18 13.81 0.49
C TYR A 104 16.95 15.07 0.16
N LYS A 105 17.94 14.97 -0.72
CA LYS A 105 18.84 16.11 -1.05
C LYS A 105 18.26 17.00 -2.13
N THR A 106 17.43 16.42 -3.02
CA THR A 106 16.88 17.12 -4.16
C THR A 106 15.38 16.84 -4.32
N TRP A 107 14.66 17.73 -5.00
CA TRP A 107 13.27 17.50 -5.38
C TRP A 107 13.10 16.23 -6.22
N LYS A 108 14.10 15.89 -7.04
CA LYS A 108 14.09 14.64 -7.82
C LYS A 108 14.03 13.41 -6.91
N ASP A 109 14.75 13.43 -5.81
CA ASP A 109 14.73 12.34 -4.82
C ASP A 109 13.37 12.25 -4.14
N VAL A 110 12.76 13.39 -3.80
CA VAL A 110 11.41 13.46 -3.22
C VAL A 110 10.38 12.88 -4.20
N PHE A 111 10.39 13.29 -5.46
CA PHE A 111 9.48 12.76 -6.47
C PHE A 111 9.69 11.27 -6.71
N TYR A 112 10.95 10.81 -6.69
CA TYR A 112 11.24 9.38 -6.79
C TYR A 112 10.63 8.60 -5.62
N TYR A 113 10.72 9.11 -4.41
CA TYR A 113 10.09 8.52 -3.23
C TYR A 113 8.55 8.52 -3.37
N CYS A 114 7.92 9.64 -3.71
CA CYS A 114 6.47 9.73 -3.88
C CYS A 114 5.94 8.75 -4.93
N LYS A 115 6.69 8.54 -6.02
CA LYS A 115 6.36 7.55 -7.05
C LYS A 115 6.25 6.12 -6.50
N HIS A 116 6.92 5.82 -5.39
CA HIS A 116 6.89 4.51 -4.75
C HIS A 116 6.01 4.47 -3.50
N SER A 117 5.70 5.61 -2.89
CA SER A 117 4.90 5.70 -1.65
C SER A 117 3.45 6.12 -1.91
N ALA A 118 3.20 7.40 -2.07
CA ALA A 118 1.85 7.96 -2.18
C ALA A 118 1.15 7.57 -3.50
N ASN A 119 1.85 7.66 -4.63
CA ASN A 119 1.26 7.39 -5.94
C ASN A 119 0.66 5.98 -6.06
N PRO A 120 1.34 4.89 -5.65
CA PRO A 120 0.75 3.56 -5.70
C PRO A 120 -0.56 3.44 -4.92
N VAL A 121 -0.65 4.06 -3.74
CA VAL A 121 -1.86 4.03 -2.91
C VAL A 121 -3.01 4.73 -3.62
N GLY A 122 -2.81 5.95 -4.11
CA GLY A 122 -3.81 6.70 -4.86
C GLY A 122 -4.30 5.93 -6.09
N ARG A 123 -3.38 5.35 -6.86
CA ARG A 123 -3.72 4.54 -8.04
C ARG A 123 -4.51 3.29 -7.67
N MET A 124 -4.16 2.57 -6.60
CA MET A 124 -4.92 1.40 -6.15
C MET A 124 -6.35 1.77 -5.72
N VAL A 125 -6.52 2.90 -5.03
CA VAL A 125 -7.86 3.42 -4.68
C VAL A 125 -8.69 3.73 -5.94
N LEU A 126 -8.09 4.36 -6.96
CA LEU A 126 -8.77 4.62 -8.23
C LEU A 126 -9.20 3.33 -8.93
N TYR A 127 -8.36 2.30 -8.97
CA TYR A 127 -8.73 0.99 -9.51
C TYR A 127 -9.93 0.38 -8.78
N ILE A 128 -9.97 0.44 -7.44
CA ILE A 128 -11.08 -0.06 -6.63
C ILE A 128 -12.35 0.75 -6.88
N ALA A 129 -12.24 2.05 -7.15
CA ALA A 129 -13.34 2.92 -7.55
C ALA A 129 -13.80 2.69 -9.01
N GLY A 130 -13.17 1.78 -9.75
CA GLY A 130 -13.50 1.50 -11.13
C GLY A 130 -12.92 2.46 -12.16
N ILE A 131 -12.04 3.36 -11.74
CA ILE A 131 -11.40 4.38 -12.58
C ILE A 131 -10.12 3.81 -13.17
N ARG A 132 -10.07 3.66 -14.50
CA ARG A 132 -8.94 3.04 -15.23
C ARG A 132 -8.25 3.99 -16.20
N GLU A 133 -8.77 5.21 -16.35
CA GLU A 133 -8.22 6.21 -17.26
C GLU A 133 -6.84 6.67 -16.79
N GLU A 134 -5.80 6.44 -17.57
CA GLU A 134 -4.42 6.81 -17.22
C GLU A 134 -4.26 8.31 -16.96
N LYS A 135 -5.07 9.16 -17.61
CA LYS A 135 -5.07 10.59 -17.34
C LYS A 135 -5.45 10.91 -15.89
N LEU A 136 -6.47 10.22 -15.34
CA LEU A 136 -6.92 10.40 -13.96
C LEU A 136 -5.90 9.84 -12.97
N HIS A 137 -5.26 8.71 -13.30
CA HIS A 137 -4.17 8.17 -12.51
C HIS A 137 -2.98 9.15 -12.42
N ARG A 138 -2.62 9.82 -13.53
CA ARG A 138 -1.58 10.85 -13.53
C ARG A 138 -1.96 12.09 -12.72
N TYR A 139 -3.22 12.46 -12.71
CA TYR A 139 -3.69 13.55 -11.84
C TYR A 139 -3.58 13.16 -10.36
N SER A 140 -3.93 11.93 -10.00
CA SER A 140 -3.73 11.41 -8.65
C SER A 140 -2.26 11.45 -8.22
N ASP A 141 -1.33 11.16 -9.13
CA ASP A 141 0.11 11.22 -8.85
C ASP A 141 0.61 12.65 -8.57
N SER A 142 -0.17 13.67 -8.93
CA SER A 142 0.19 15.09 -8.79
C SER A 142 -0.33 15.73 -7.48
N ILE A 143 -1.13 14.98 -6.71
CA ILE A 143 -1.68 15.41 -5.43
C ILE A 143 -0.73 15.02 -4.29
#